data_5182bb704825677994a78d45c836dbea
#
_entry.id   5182bb704825677994a78d45c836dbea
#
_cell.length_a   1.000
_cell.length_b   1.000
_cell.length_c   1.000
_cell.angle_alpha   90.00
_cell.angle_beta   90.00
_cell.angle_gamma   90.00
#
_symmetry.space_group_name_H-M   'P 1'
#
loop_
_entity.id
_entity.type
_entity.pdbx_description
1 polymer ?
#
loop_
_entity_poly.entity_id
_entity_poly.type
_entity_poly.pdbx_seq_one_letter_code
_entity_poly.pdbx_strand_id
1 'polypeptide(L)'
;MRALGLDVGLRAMPLGSLIGSGLGIQNPVNIRLIVEQTRVPVIVDAGVGTASDAAIAMELGVDGVLMNTAIAEAKDPIRMASAMKHAVIAGRESYLAGRMPKKKYADPSSPLAGLI
;
A
#
# COMPACT_ATOMS: atom_id res chain seq x y z
N MET A 1 8.36 15.59 13.93
CA MET A 1 7.81 14.41 14.57
C MET A 1 8.64 13.19 14.23
N ARG A 2 9.07 12.43 15.22
CA ARG A 2 9.96 11.30 15.00
C ARG A 2 9.41 9.98 15.52
N ALA A 3 8.47 10.05 16.44
CA ALA A 3 7.83 8.85 16.93
C ALA A 3 7.18 8.12 15.77
N LEU A 4 7.12 6.81 15.83
CA LEU A 4 6.49 5.99 14.79
C LEU A 4 7.25 5.99 13.45
N GLY A 5 8.51 6.41 13.44
CA GLY A 5 9.28 6.44 12.20
C GLY A 5 8.94 7.58 11.27
N LEU A 6 8.43 8.67 11.81
CA LEU A 6 8.03 9.82 11.02
C LEU A 6 9.21 10.73 10.70
N ASP A 7 9.19 11.29 9.50
CA ASP A 7 10.12 12.35 9.13
C ASP A 7 9.77 13.61 9.88
N VAL A 8 10.81 14.35 10.26
CA VAL A 8 10.65 15.58 11.01
C VAL A 8 10.05 16.70 10.18
N GLY A 9 10.27 16.69 8.90
CA GLY A 9 9.86 17.81 8.04
C GLY A 9 8.38 17.77 7.70
N LEU A 10 8.09 17.49 6.46
CA LEU A 10 6.76 17.66 5.88
C LEU A 10 6.06 16.35 5.60
N ARG A 11 6.66 15.22 5.97
CA ARG A 11 6.10 13.92 5.65
C ARG A 11 6.41 12.90 6.72
N ALA A 12 5.58 11.87 6.77
CA ALA A 12 5.79 10.69 7.58
C ALA A 12 6.30 9.57 6.67
N MET A 13 7.30 8.82 7.12
CA MET A 13 7.92 7.76 6.33
C MET A 13 8.03 6.46 7.12
N PRO A 14 6.90 5.79 7.38
CA PRO A 14 6.95 4.51 8.07
C PRO A 14 7.54 3.44 7.19
N LEU A 15 8.22 2.48 7.81
CA LEU A 15 8.72 1.30 7.12
C LEU A 15 7.61 0.25 7.00
N GLY A 16 7.44 -0.32 5.80
CA GLY A 16 6.55 -1.45 5.60
C GLY A 16 7.10 -2.72 6.22
N SER A 17 8.40 -2.93 6.07
CA SER A 17 9.14 -4.02 6.68
C SER A 17 10.62 -3.68 6.61
N LEU A 18 11.52 -4.65 6.78
CA LEU A 18 12.95 -4.38 6.74
C LEU A 18 13.39 -3.89 5.38
N ILE A 19 14.30 -2.91 5.36
CA ILE A 19 14.81 -2.30 4.13
C ILE A 19 15.44 -3.38 3.24
N GLY A 20 15.01 -3.40 1.96
CA GLY A 20 15.53 -4.35 0.99
C GLY A 20 15.10 -5.79 1.19
N SER A 21 14.19 -6.06 2.12
CA SER A 21 13.76 -7.43 2.40
C SER A 21 12.84 -8.01 1.34
N GLY A 22 12.05 -7.15 0.68
CA GLY A 22 11.03 -7.61 -0.26
C GLY A 22 9.89 -8.39 0.40
N LEU A 23 9.78 -8.34 1.72
CA LEU A 23 8.79 -9.13 2.46
C LEU A 23 7.38 -8.57 2.41
N GLY A 24 7.21 -7.36 1.85
CA GLY A 24 5.89 -6.74 1.71
C GLY A 24 5.49 -5.93 2.93
N ILE A 25 4.22 -5.59 2.98
CA ILE A 25 3.67 -4.76 4.04
C ILE A 25 3.29 -5.65 5.22
N GLN A 26 4.10 -5.61 6.27
CA GLN A 26 3.95 -6.51 7.41
C GLN A 26 3.16 -5.93 8.58
N ASN A 27 2.89 -4.63 8.57
CA ASN A 27 2.13 -4.00 9.63
C ASN A 27 1.15 -2.98 9.09
N PRO A 28 0.12 -3.45 8.34
CA PRO A 28 -0.83 -2.53 7.71
C PRO A 28 -1.67 -1.74 8.71
N VAL A 29 -1.96 -2.32 9.88
CA VAL A 29 -2.74 -1.62 10.91
C VAL A 29 -1.99 -0.40 11.41
N ASN A 30 -0.69 -0.54 11.65
CA ASN A 30 0.13 0.57 12.13
C ASN A 30 0.22 1.69 11.10
N ILE A 31 0.38 1.34 9.84
CA ILE A 31 0.41 2.32 8.75
C ILE A 31 -0.92 3.05 8.66
N ARG A 32 -2.03 2.33 8.75
CA ARG A 32 -3.36 2.94 8.74
C ARG A 32 -3.55 3.92 9.89
N LEU A 33 -3.09 3.57 11.10
CA LEU A 33 -3.17 4.47 12.24
C LEU A 33 -2.38 5.76 12.01
N ILE A 34 -1.20 5.65 11.41
CA ILE A 34 -0.39 6.82 11.08
C ILE A 34 -1.13 7.71 10.07
N VAL A 35 -1.69 7.11 9.04
CA VAL A 35 -2.46 7.85 8.01
C VAL A 35 -3.62 8.60 8.65
N GLU A 36 -4.35 7.96 9.57
CA GLU A 36 -5.52 8.57 10.20
C GLU A 36 -5.17 9.71 11.15
N GLN A 37 -3.97 9.68 11.75
CA GLN A 37 -3.59 10.62 12.80
C GLN A 37 -2.74 11.78 12.32
N THR A 38 -2.14 11.68 11.15
CA THR A 38 -1.23 12.72 10.66
C THR A 38 -1.92 13.63 9.66
N ARG A 39 -1.45 14.88 9.58
CA ARG A 39 -1.91 15.85 8.60
C ARG A 39 -0.88 16.10 7.50
N VAL A 40 0.25 15.42 7.57
CA VAL A 40 1.30 15.54 6.54
C VAL A 40 1.23 14.35 5.61
N PRO A 41 1.77 14.46 4.39
CA PRO A 41 1.83 13.33 3.48
C PRO A 41 2.56 12.14 4.10
N VAL A 42 2.04 10.94 3.88
CA VAL A 42 2.64 9.70 4.37
C VAL A 42 3.20 8.92 3.19
N ILE A 43 4.48 8.58 3.27
CA ILE A 43 5.15 7.80 2.25
C ILE A 43 5.70 6.54 2.91
N VAL A 44 5.31 5.39 2.40
CA VAL A 44 5.86 4.11 2.87
C VAL A 44 7.21 3.89 2.21
N ASP A 45 8.23 3.67 3.03
CA ASP A 45 9.59 3.38 2.57
C ASP A 45 9.98 1.98 3.02
N ALA A 46 10.57 1.23 2.11
CA ALA A 46 11.04 -0.14 2.32
C ALA A 46 9.91 -1.19 2.47
N GLY A 47 10.28 -2.43 2.29
CA GLY A 47 9.38 -3.56 2.44
C GLY A 47 8.58 -3.93 1.21
N VAL A 48 8.52 -3.06 0.22
CA VAL A 48 7.82 -3.35 -1.02
C VAL A 48 8.67 -4.29 -1.87
N GLY A 49 8.15 -5.48 -2.15
CA GLY A 49 8.85 -6.48 -2.94
C GLY A 49 8.27 -6.72 -4.33
N THR A 50 7.00 -6.40 -4.53
CA THR A 50 6.35 -6.55 -5.80
C THR A 50 5.15 -5.62 -5.90
N ALA A 51 4.47 -5.63 -7.04
CA ALA A 51 3.36 -4.72 -7.33
C ALA A 51 2.21 -4.81 -6.33
N SER A 52 1.88 -6.00 -5.86
CA SER A 52 0.80 -6.15 -4.89
C SER A 52 1.10 -5.42 -3.58
N ASP A 53 2.35 -5.40 -3.15
CA ASP A 53 2.74 -4.68 -1.94
C ASP A 53 2.51 -3.17 -2.10
N ALA A 54 2.83 -2.62 -3.26
CA ALA A 54 2.61 -1.21 -3.56
C ALA A 54 1.11 -0.89 -3.56
N ALA A 55 0.30 -1.74 -4.18
CA ALA A 55 -1.15 -1.56 -4.22
C ALA A 55 -1.74 -1.60 -2.81
N ILE A 56 -1.33 -2.57 -1.99
CA ILE A 56 -1.80 -2.68 -0.60
C ILE A 56 -1.45 -1.41 0.18
N ALA A 57 -0.22 -0.92 0.06
CA ALA A 57 0.18 0.31 0.74
C ALA A 57 -0.71 1.48 0.34
N MET A 58 -0.96 1.65 -0.95
CA MET A 58 -1.82 2.73 -1.43
C MET A 58 -3.25 2.58 -0.96
N GLU A 59 -3.76 1.36 -0.86
CA GLU A 59 -5.11 1.10 -0.34
C GLU A 59 -5.25 1.44 1.15
N LEU A 60 -4.15 1.50 1.88
CA LEU A 60 -4.17 1.95 3.27
C LEU A 60 -4.32 3.47 3.40
N GLY A 61 -4.22 4.19 2.31
CA GLY A 61 -4.40 5.64 2.29
C GLY A 61 -3.11 6.44 2.30
N VAL A 62 -1.96 5.80 2.12
CA VAL A 62 -0.70 6.55 2.03
C VAL A 62 -0.67 7.38 0.75
N ASP A 63 0.14 8.43 0.75
CA ASP A 63 0.24 9.35 -0.38
C ASP A 63 1.24 8.88 -1.43
N GLY A 64 2.17 8.02 -1.04
CA GLY A 64 3.15 7.49 -1.97
C GLY A 64 3.93 6.33 -1.39
N VAL A 65 4.68 5.66 -2.25
CA VAL A 65 5.53 4.53 -1.89
C VAL A 65 6.91 4.80 -2.46
N LEU A 66 7.92 4.70 -1.59
CA LEU A 66 9.31 4.80 -2.01
C LEU A 66 9.82 3.38 -2.27
N MET A 67 10.36 3.16 -3.45
CA MET A 67 10.84 1.84 -3.83
C MET A 67 12.11 1.96 -4.66
N ASN A 68 13.03 1.02 -4.48
CA ASN A 68 14.26 0.97 -5.25
C ASN A 68 14.64 -0.48 -5.50
N THR A 69 14.98 -1.21 -4.44
CA THR A 69 15.48 -2.59 -4.51
C THR A 69 14.51 -3.52 -5.22
N ALA A 70 13.21 -3.35 -4.99
CA ALA A 70 12.18 -4.17 -5.62
C ALA A 70 12.23 -4.09 -7.15
N ILE A 71 12.55 -2.92 -7.68
CA ILE A 71 12.70 -2.74 -9.12
C ILE A 71 14.07 -3.21 -9.58
N ALA A 72 15.13 -2.76 -8.89
CA ALA A 72 16.50 -3.03 -9.28
C ALA A 72 16.84 -4.53 -9.27
N GLU A 73 16.29 -5.28 -8.33
CA GLU A 73 16.58 -6.72 -8.18
C GLU A 73 15.53 -7.62 -8.84
N ALA A 74 14.52 -7.04 -9.50
CA ALA A 74 13.58 -7.85 -10.26
C ALA A 74 14.29 -8.51 -11.45
N LYS A 75 13.78 -9.65 -11.89
CA LYS A 75 14.32 -10.32 -13.08
C LYS A 75 14.20 -9.47 -14.33
N ASP A 76 13.15 -8.67 -14.41
CA ASP A 76 12.91 -7.70 -15.49
C ASP A 76 12.59 -6.34 -14.84
N PRO A 77 13.63 -5.53 -14.54
CA PRO A 77 13.41 -4.27 -13.83
C PRO A 77 12.51 -3.27 -14.56
N ILE A 78 12.61 -3.20 -15.88
CA ILE A 78 11.80 -2.26 -16.66
C ILE A 78 10.32 -2.63 -16.57
N ARG A 79 10.00 -3.91 -16.71
CA ARG A 79 8.63 -4.39 -16.58
C ARG A 79 8.14 -4.22 -15.15
N MET A 80 8.99 -4.45 -14.15
CA MET A 80 8.61 -4.25 -12.75
C MET A 80 8.31 -2.77 -12.47
N ALA A 81 9.08 -1.85 -13.03
CA ALA A 81 8.80 -0.43 -12.87
C ALA A 81 7.43 -0.06 -13.44
N SER A 82 7.08 -0.62 -14.61
CA SER A 82 5.76 -0.42 -15.19
C SER A 82 4.66 -1.00 -14.30
N ALA A 83 4.86 -2.20 -13.79
CA ALA A 83 3.90 -2.84 -12.88
C ALA A 83 3.70 -2.03 -11.62
N MET A 84 4.78 -1.50 -11.04
CA MET A 84 4.70 -0.65 -9.84
C MET A 84 3.89 0.62 -10.10
N LYS A 85 4.10 1.25 -11.25
CA LYS A 85 3.31 2.44 -11.62
C LYS A 85 1.82 2.13 -11.64
N HIS A 86 1.43 1.05 -12.30
CA HIS A 86 0.03 0.65 -12.38
C HIS A 86 -0.54 0.27 -11.02
N ALA A 87 0.25 -0.39 -10.19
CA ALA A 87 -0.17 -0.79 -8.85
C ALA A 87 -0.44 0.43 -7.95
N VAL A 88 0.42 1.43 -8.01
CA VAL A 88 0.24 2.67 -7.25
C VAL A 88 -1.05 3.37 -7.68
N ILE A 89 -1.27 3.48 -8.97
CA ILE A 89 -2.49 4.11 -9.51
C ILE A 89 -3.73 3.33 -9.07
N ALA A 90 -3.73 2.01 -9.25
CA ALA A 90 -4.87 1.16 -8.90
C ALA A 90 -5.16 1.22 -7.40
N GLY A 91 -4.13 1.17 -6.58
CA GLY A 91 -4.30 1.26 -5.12
C GLY A 91 -4.87 2.60 -4.68
N ARG A 92 -4.41 3.69 -5.29
CA ARG A 92 -4.94 5.01 -5.00
C ARG A 92 -6.40 5.14 -5.40
N GLU A 93 -6.75 4.69 -6.60
CA GLU A 93 -8.13 4.71 -7.06
C GLU A 93 -9.04 3.87 -6.16
N SER A 94 -8.58 2.70 -5.76
CA SER A 94 -9.32 1.83 -4.85
C SER A 94 -9.58 2.50 -3.51
N TYR A 95 -8.57 3.16 -2.95
CA TYR A 95 -8.72 3.90 -1.71
C TYR A 95 -9.74 5.02 -1.84
N LEU A 96 -9.67 5.81 -2.90
CA LEU A 96 -10.59 6.93 -3.13
C LEU A 96 -12.02 6.47 -3.40
N ALA A 97 -12.18 5.32 -4.07
CA ALA A 97 -13.50 4.76 -4.34
C ALA A 97 -14.17 4.24 -3.07
N GLY A 98 -13.38 3.80 -2.12
CA GLY A 98 -13.89 3.18 -0.91
C GLY A 98 -14.23 1.72 -1.10
N ARG A 99 -13.73 0.89 -0.20
CA ARG A 99 -13.95 -0.55 -0.24
C ARG A 99 -15.39 -0.87 0.14
N MET A 100 -15.99 -1.84 -0.51
CA MET A 100 -17.29 -2.35 -0.06
C MET A 100 -17.16 -2.93 1.36
N PRO A 101 -18.20 -2.83 2.19
CA PRO A 101 -18.16 -3.43 3.53
C PRO A 101 -17.96 -4.94 3.46
N LYS A 102 -17.16 -5.47 4.40
CA LYS A 102 -17.02 -6.91 4.54
C LYS A 102 -18.32 -7.48 5.10
N LYS A 103 -18.79 -8.56 4.50
CA LYS A 103 -20.03 -9.23 4.93
C LYS A 103 -19.71 -10.59 5.49
N LYS A 104 -20.40 -10.95 6.56
CA LYS A 104 -20.26 -12.27 7.18
C LYS A 104 -20.83 -13.37 6.29
N TYR A 105 -21.92 -13.06 5.56
CA TYR A 105 -22.58 -14.00 4.66
C TYR A 105 -22.75 -13.34 3.29
N ALA A 106 -22.84 -14.18 2.26
CA ALA A 106 -23.11 -13.68 0.91
C ALA A 106 -24.45 -12.96 0.87
N ASP A 107 -24.50 -11.86 0.11
CA ASP A 107 -25.72 -11.08 -0.06
C ASP A 107 -26.48 -11.61 -1.28
N PRO A 108 -27.71 -12.13 -1.12
CA PRO A 108 -28.48 -12.66 -2.24
C PRO A 108 -29.04 -11.60 -3.18
N SER A 109 -28.83 -10.32 -2.91
CA SER A 109 -29.32 -9.26 -3.80
C SER A 109 -28.63 -9.25 -5.16
N SER A 110 -27.43 -9.84 -5.28
CA SER A 110 -26.76 -9.98 -6.56
C SER A 110 -27.36 -11.13 -7.36
N PRO A 111 -27.71 -10.91 -8.65
CA PRO A 111 -28.22 -11.98 -9.49
C PRO A 111 -27.25 -13.15 -9.65
N LEU A 112 -25.97 -12.92 -9.48
CA LEU A 112 -24.95 -13.95 -9.63
C LEU A 112 -24.58 -14.64 -8.32
N ALA A 113 -25.12 -14.21 -7.20
CA ALA A 113 -24.74 -14.72 -5.89
C ALA A 113 -24.99 -16.21 -5.74
N GLY A 114 -26.06 -16.73 -6.36
CA GLY A 114 -26.37 -18.15 -6.32
C GLY A 114 -25.63 -18.98 -7.36
N LEU A 115 -24.92 -18.36 -8.28
CA LEU A 115 -24.21 -19.03 -9.36
C LEU A 115 -22.71 -19.14 -9.09
N ILE A 116 -22.25 -18.38 -8.16
CA ILE A 116 -20.85 -18.31 -7.77
C ILE A 116 -20.67 -18.97 -6.42
#